data_28a4b3d01c6f28b3016838e87629c880
#
_entry.id   28a4b3d01c6f28b3016838e87629c880
#
_cell.length_a   1.000
_cell.length_b   1.000
_cell.length_c   1.000
_cell.angle_alpha   90.00
_cell.angle_beta   90.00
_cell.angle_gamma   90.00
#
_symmetry.space_group_name_H-M   'P 1'
#
loop_
_entity.id
_entity.type
_entity.pdbx_description
1 polymer ?
#
loop_
_entity_poly.entity_id
_entity_poly.type
_entity_poly.pdbx_seq_one_letter_code
_entity_poly.pdbx_strand_id
1 'polypeptide(L)'
;MLLVAGTLPCGAVELRVSREALERTLKQQLFSGPGGRFYLKGSERTACWVYADDAKVSFDQDRIVVKVKTRARMGKSMGGACIGISLAPTAEVSVAPYGEGEAIGFRDAQLIRVSDQRELNFLLSPFLSRQVPSSMKVDAADLLRKALEGSTTASGYKVTLEKLKVHSMQIVGNTLVVDVDGDISVK
;
A
#
# COMPACT_ATOMS: atom_id res chain seq x y z
N MET A 1 43.33 -20.06 -29.02
CA MET A 1 42.46 -20.56 -27.96
C MET A 1 41.65 -19.35 -27.44
N LEU A 2 40.45 -19.17 -28.03
CA LEU A 2 39.58 -18.02 -27.68
C LEU A 2 38.70 -18.45 -26.49
N LEU A 3 38.89 -17.78 -25.31
CA LEU A 3 38.01 -17.89 -24.18
C LEU A 3 36.76 -17.02 -24.47
N VAL A 4 35.66 -17.66 -24.80
CA VAL A 4 34.35 -17.01 -24.84
C VAL A 4 33.88 -16.92 -23.38
N ALA A 5 34.03 -15.72 -22.77
CA ALA A 5 33.38 -15.42 -21.51
C ALA A 5 31.87 -15.29 -21.76
N GLY A 6 31.15 -16.35 -21.49
CA GLY A 6 29.69 -16.33 -21.49
C GLY A 6 29.19 -15.44 -20.36
N THR A 7 28.65 -14.30 -20.67
CA THR A 7 27.83 -13.51 -19.74
C THR A 7 26.55 -14.28 -19.48
N LEU A 8 26.42 -14.86 -18.30
CA LEU A 8 25.16 -15.42 -17.82
C LEU A 8 24.13 -14.26 -17.79
N PRO A 9 22.94 -14.41 -18.37
CA PRO A 9 21.91 -13.39 -18.23
C PRO A 9 21.59 -13.26 -16.74
N CYS A 10 21.67 -12.04 -16.22
CA CYS A 10 21.18 -11.67 -14.92
C CYS A 10 19.67 -12.01 -14.91
N GLY A 11 19.29 -13.05 -14.18
CA GLY A 11 17.91 -13.52 -14.19
C GLY A 11 17.04 -12.56 -13.42
N ALA A 12 16.09 -11.93 -14.10
CA ALA A 12 15.02 -11.19 -13.45
C ALA A 12 14.26 -12.16 -12.53
N VAL A 13 14.03 -11.73 -11.28
CA VAL A 13 13.27 -12.49 -10.31
C VAL A 13 11.84 -11.95 -10.28
N GLU A 14 10.88 -12.84 -10.44
CA GLU A 14 9.47 -12.51 -10.37
C GLU A 14 8.97 -12.69 -8.93
N LEU A 15 8.55 -11.59 -8.30
CA LEU A 15 7.90 -11.59 -7.00
C LEU A 15 6.38 -11.58 -7.20
N ARG A 16 5.70 -12.55 -6.60
CA ARG A 16 4.24 -12.63 -6.63
C ARG A 16 3.66 -12.23 -5.30
N VAL A 17 2.98 -11.08 -5.27
CA VAL A 17 2.36 -10.54 -4.07
C VAL A 17 0.86 -10.82 -4.13
N SER A 18 0.39 -11.68 -3.24
CA SER A 18 -1.05 -11.99 -3.15
C SER A 18 -1.83 -10.79 -2.59
N ARG A 19 -3.13 -10.79 -2.86
CA ARG A 19 -4.06 -9.81 -2.30
C ARG A 19 -3.96 -9.73 -0.77
N GLU A 20 -3.91 -10.88 -0.12
CA GLU A 20 -3.86 -10.99 1.35
C GLU A 20 -2.54 -10.43 1.91
N ALA A 21 -1.42 -10.67 1.21
CA ALA A 21 -0.12 -10.11 1.58
C ALA A 21 -0.14 -8.57 1.45
N LEU A 22 -0.67 -8.06 0.35
CA LEU A 22 -0.80 -6.62 0.12
C LEU A 22 -1.73 -5.95 1.16
N GLU A 23 -2.87 -6.59 1.45
CA GLU A 23 -3.80 -6.11 2.48
C GLU A 23 -3.16 -6.09 3.88
N ARG A 24 -2.38 -7.11 4.23
CA ARG A 24 -1.64 -7.16 5.50
C ARG A 24 -0.61 -6.05 5.59
N THR A 25 0.17 -5.84 4.53
CA THR A 25 1.17 -4.78 4.46
C THR A 25 0.52 -3.40 4.59
N LEU A 26 -0.57 -3.17 3.85
CA LEU A 26 -1.35 -1.94 3.93
C LEU A 26 -1.83 -1.67 5.37
N LYS A 27 -2.36 -2.70 6.03
CA LYS A 27 -2.82 -2.59 7.42
C LYS A 27 -1.67 -2.26 8.37
N GLN A 28 -0.53 -2.90 8.21
CA GLN A 28 0.63 -2.67 9.07
C GLN A 28 1.23 -1.28 8.90
N GLN A 29 1.29 -0.76 7.67
CA GLN A 29 1.93 0.52 7.38
C GLN A 29 1.02 1.73 7.60
N LEU A 30 -0.23 1.66 7.13
CA LEU A 30 -1.13 2.81 7.17
C LEU A 30 -2.16 2.72 8.29
N PHE A 31 -2.66 1.53 8.59
CA PHE A 31 -3.71 1.34 9.59
C PHE A 31 -3.14 0.87 10.94
N SER A 32 -1.94 1.34 11.29
CA SER A 32 -1.23 1.02 12.52
C SER A 32 -1.68 1.82 13.74
N GLY A 33 -2.52 2.82 13.55
CA GLY A 33 -3.06 3.65 14.63
C GLY A 33 -3.98 2.87 15.58
N PRO A 34 -4.34 3.44 16.73
CA PRO A 34 -5.24 2.82 17.70
C PRO A 34 -6.53 2.34 17.05
N GLY A 35 -6.87 1.06 17.23
CA GLY A 35 -8.05 0.43 16.63
C GLY A 35 -7.96 0.24 15.12
N GLY A 36 -6.75 0.19 14.53
CA GLY A 36 -6.57 -0.03 13.08
C GLY A 36 -7.03 1.15 12.24
N ARG A 37 -6.88 2.38 12.73
CA ARG A 37 -7.36 3.59 12.08
C ARG A 37 -6.26 4.35 11.35
N PHE A 38 -6.60 4.87 10.19
CA PHE A 38 -5.80 5.82 9.42
C PHE A 38 -6.51 7.18 9.41
N TYR A 39 -5.94 8.18 10.09
CA TYR A 39 -6.53 9.52 10.19
C TYR A 39 -6.21 10.33 8.95
N LEU A 40 -7.25 10.68 8.19
CA LEU A 40 -7.19 11.58 7.03
C LEU A 40 -7.19 13.05 7.47
N LYS A 41 -7.89 13.34 8.59
CA LYS A 41 -7.94 14.66 9.20
C LYS A 41 -8.13 14.53 10.72
N GLY A 42 -7.42 15.38 11.46
CA GLY A 42 -7.47 15.35 12.91
C GLY A 42 -6.74 14.15 13.50
N SER A 43 -7.11 13.77 14.69
CA SER A 43 -6.55 12.64 15.43
C SER A 43 -7.58 12.13 16.45
N GLU A 44 -7.26 11.09 17.19
CA GLU A 44 -8.08 10.61 18.30
C GLU A 44 -8.39 11.68 19.36
N ARG A 45 -7.50 12.65 19.50
CA ARG A 45 -7.63 13.73 20.50
C ARG A 45 -8.37 14.97 19.99
N THR A 46 -8.71 15.04 18.70
CA THR A 46 -9.39 16.18 18.12
C THR A 46 -10.90 15.97 18.12
N ALA A 47 -11.67 17.04 18.39
CA ALA A 47 -13.12 16.99 18.40
C ALA A 47 -13.71 16.65 17.02
N CYS A 48 -13.12 17.23 15.96
CA CYS A 48 -13.49 16.97 14.57
C CYS A 48 -12.39 16.12 13.91
N TRP A 49 -12.78 15.03 13.26
CA TRP A 49 -11.85 14.07 12.65
C TRP A 49 -12.46 13.35 11.47
N VAL A 50 -11.61 12.82 10.62
CA VAL A 50 -11.94 11.88 9.54
C VAL A 50 -10.92 10.76 9.56
N TYR A 51 -11.37 9.52 9.64
CA TYR A 51 -10.48 8.37 9.54
C TYR A 51 -11.08 7.27 8.66
N ALA A 52 -10.21 6.41 8.16
CA ALA A 52 -10.55 5.17 7.49
C ALA A 52 -10.13 3.98 8.35
N ASP A 53 -10.89 2.90 8.30
CA ASP A 53 -10.60 1.61 8.91
C ASP A 53 -11.04 0.46 8.01
N ASP A 54 -10.80 -0.79 8.44
CA ASP A 54 -11.24 -2.03 7.78
C ASP A 54 -10.88 -2.09 6.28
N ALA A 55 -9.61 -1.78 5.97
CA ALA A 55 -9.12 -1.81 4.60
C ALA A 55 -9.16 -3.23 4.02
N LYS A 56 -9.74 -3.35 2.83
CA LYS A 56 -9.80 -4.57 2.01
C LYS A 56 -9.22 -4.26 0.63
N VAL A 57 -8.36 -5.16 0.15
CA VAL A 57 -7.72 -5.04 -1.15
C VAL A 57 -8.38 -5.95 -2.16
N SER A 58 -8.55 -5.48 -3.38
CA SER A 58 -8.91 -6.24 -4.55
C SER A 58 -8.17 -5.71 -5.78
N PHE A 59 -8.20 -6.45 -6.87
CA PHE A 59 -7.63 -6.03 -8.14
C PHE A 59 -8.75 -5.84 -9.15
N ASP A 60 -8.60 -4.81 -9.97
CA ASP A 60 -9.50 -4.52 -11.09
C ASP A 60 -8.66 -4.10 -12.28
N GLN A 61 -8.57 -4.99 -13.28
CA GLN A 61 -7.70 -4.86 -14.44
C GLN A 61 -6.22 -4.64 -14.03
N ASP A 62 -5.69 -3.45 -14.30
CA ASP A 62 -4.32 -3.02 -14.00
C ASP A 62 -4.22 -2.17 -12.71
N ARG A 63 -5.29 -2.13 -11.91
CA ARG A 63 -5.40 -1.27 -10.74
C ARG A 63 -5.63 -2.05 -9.46
N ILE A 64 -5.11 -1.51 -8.38
CA ILE A 64 -5.37 -1.99 -7.04
C ILE A 64 -6.53 -1.18 -6.48
N VAL A 65 -7.58 -1.85 -6.05
CA VAL A 65 -8.74 -1.23 -5.43
C VAL A 65 -8.71 -1.48 -3.93
N VAL A 66 -8.70 -0.39 -3.18
CA VAL A 66 -8.77 -0.43 -1.72
C VAL A 66 -10.14 0.05 -1.28
N LYS A 67 -10.89 -0.85 -0.68
CA LYS A 67 -12.17 -0.55 -0.04
C LYS A 67 -11.95 -0.31 1.44
N VAL A 68 -12.45 0.80 1.96
CA VAL A 68 -12.32 1.20 3.37
C VAL A 68 -13.66 1.63 3.93
N LYS A 69 -13.88 1.41 5.21
CA LYS A 69 -14.92 2.09 5.96
C LYS A 69 -14.38 3.44 6.40
N THR A 70 -15.08 4.51 6.08
CA THR A 70 -14.71 5.86 6.48
C THR A 70 -15.66 6.33 7.57
N ARG A 71 -15.12 6.99 8.57
CA ARG A 71 -15.91 7.67 9.59
C ARG A 71 -15.44 9.11 9.70
N ALA A 72 -16.39 10.01 9.76
CA ALA A 72 -16.12 11.43 9.81
C ALA A 72 -17.01 12.11 10.84
N ARG A 73 -16.40 13.01 11.60
CA ARG A 73 -17.09 14.02 12.39
C ARG A 73 -16.57 15.37 11.93
N MET A 74 -17.38 16.05 11.11
CA MET A 74 -16.98 17.27 10.40
C MET A 74 -17.84 18.45 10.83
N GLY A 75 -17.17 19.58 11.10
CA GLY A 75 -17.84 20.82 11.56
C GLY A 75 -16.87 21.77 12.20
N LYS A 76 -17.39 22.59 13.10
CA LYS A 76 -16.62 23.55 13.90
C LYS A 76 -16.34 22.96 15.29
N SER A 77 -15.08 23.02 15.71
CA SER A 77 -14.71 22.64 17.08
C SER A 77 -15.06 23.79 18.03
N MET A 78 -15.91 23.50 19.01
CA MET A 78 -16.31 24.47 20.05
C MET A 78 -16.39 23.76 21.40
N GLY A 79 -15.69 24.27 22.42
CA GLY A 79 -15.73 23.70 23.77
C GLY A 79 -15.30 22.22 23.86
N GLY A 80 -14.38 21.78 23.00
CA GLY A 80 -13.97 20.37 22.96
C GLY A 80 -14.91 19.42 22.20
N ALA A 81 -16.06 19.91 21.72
CA ALA A 81 -17.00 19.16 20.90
C ALA A 81 -16.94 19.57 19.42
N CYS A 82 -17.22 18.62 18.52
CA CYS A 82 -17.41 18.93 17.10
C CYS A 82 -18.89 19.18 16.82
N ILE A 83 -19.23 20.43 16.50
CA ILE A 83 -20.58 20.82 16.11
C ILE A 83 -20.68 20.71 14.59
N GLY A 84 -21.48 19.77 14.10
CA GLY A 84 -21.62 19.50 12.67
C GLY A 84 -22.26 18.16 12.39
N ILE A 85 -21.78 17.48 11.34
CA ILE A 85 -22.34 16.22 10.85
C ILE A 85 -21.43 15.05 11.16
N SER A 86 -22.03 13.89 11.40
CA SER A 86 -21.33 12.60 11.52
C SER A 86 -21.71 11.69 10.36
N LEU A 87 -20.72 11.07 9.73
CA LEU A 87 -20.87 10.29 8.52
C LEU A 87 -20.09 8.99 8.66
N ALA A 88 -20.59 7.90 8.03
CA ALA A 88 -19.97 6.59 8.07
C ALA A 88 -20.04 5.89 6.68
N PRO A 89 -19.56 6.50 5.60
CA PRO A 89 -19.60 5.88 4.29
C PRO A 89 -18.55 4.79 4.12
N THR A 90 -18.77 3.90 3.15
CA THR A 90 -17.73 3.06 2.57
C THR A 90 -17.17 3.75 1.34
N ALA A 91 -15.85 3.80 1.21
CA ALA A 91 -15.17 4.35 0.05
C ALA A 91 -14.34 3.29 -0.66
N GLU A 92 -14.29 3.36 -1.98
CA GLU A 92 -13.42 2.54 -2.81
C GLU A 92 -12.48 3.46 -3.61
N VAL A 93 -11.18 3.28 -3.40
CA VAL A 93 -10.13 4.05 -4.05
C VAL A 93 -9.32 3.11 -4.93
N SER A 94 -9.17 3.45 -6.20
CA SER A 94 -8.27 2.73 -7.09
C SER A 94 -6.95 3.46 -7.24
N VAL A 95 -5.86 2.71 -7.29
CA VAL A 95 -4.50 3.23 -7.49
C VAL A 95 -3.78 2.36 -8.51
N ALA A 96 -2.92 2.99 -9.33
CA ALA A 96 -2.04 2.28 -10.22
C ALA A 96 -0.70 2.02 -9.52
N PRO A 97 -0.22 0.77 -9.43
CA PRO A 97 1.10 0.48 -8.88
C PRO A 97 2.19 0.90 -9.86
N TYR A 98 3.34 1.36 -9.36
CA TYR A 98 4.53 1.63 -10.17
C TYR A 98 5.81 1.35 -9.37
N GLY A 99 6.90 1.04 -10.08
CA GLY A 99 8.21 0.84 -9.50
C GLY A 99 8.96 2.16 -9.34
N GLU A 100 9.58 2.37 -8.18
CA GLU A 100 10.46 3.51 -7.91
C GLU A 100 11.71 3.04 -7.16
N GLY A 101 12.75 2.69 -7.91
CA GLY A 101 13.97 2.13 -7.33
C GLY A 101 13.71 0.79 -6.63
N GLU A 102 13.88 0.74 -5.32
CA GLU A 102 13.65 -0.44 -4.48
C GLU A 102 12.20 -0.52 -3.95
N ALA A 103 11.36 0.47 -4.24
CA ALA A 103 10.03 0.58 -3.67
C ALA A 103 8.92 0.38 -4.71
N ILE A 104 7.78 -0.07 -4.22
CA ILE A 104 6.51 -0.06 -4.92
C ILE A 104 5.77 1.21 -4.49
N GLY A 105 5.53 2.10 -5.43
CA GLY A 105 4.71 3.28 -5.25
C GLY A 105 3.31 3.10 -5.81
N PHE A 106 2.45 4.04 -5.48
CA PHE A 106 1.07 4.09 -5.99
C PHE A 106 0.79 5.48 -6.52
N ARG A 107 0.21 5.55 -7.71
CA ARG A 107 -0.12 6.81 -8.38
C ARG A 107 -1.54 6.78 -8.92
N ASP A 108 -2.00 7.90 -9.44
CA ASP A 108 -3.27 8.04 -10.11
C ASP A 108 -4.45 7.54 -9.25
N ALA A 109 -4.45 7.94 -7.98
CA ALA A 109 -5.53 7.59 -7.07
C ALA A 109 -6.85 8.19 -7.54
N GLN A 110 -7.84 7.34 -7.71
CA GLN A 110 -9.18 7.70 -8.13
C GLN A 110 -10.20 7.18 -7.12
N LEU A 111 -11.09 8.03 -6.70
CA LEU A 111 -12.23 7.62 -5.90
C LEU A 111 -13.27 7.01 -6.85
N ILE A 112 -13.45 5.67 -6.79
CA ILE A 112 -14.37 4.95 -7.67
C ILE A 112 -15.80 5.06 -7.17
N ARG A 113 -15.97 4.84 -5.87
CA ARG A 113 -17.29 4.76 -5.26
C ARG A 113 -17.26 5.25 -3.81
N VAL A 114 -18.32 5.96 -3.44
CA VAL A 114 -18.69 6.22 -2.04
C VAL A 114 -20.13 5.78 -1.87
N SER A 115 -20.40 4.97 -0.84
CA SER A 115 -21.75 4.47 -0.60
C SER A 115 -22.71 5.60 -0.20
N ASP A 116 -23.89 5.55 -0.79
CA ASP A 116 -25.16 6.15 -0.37
C ASP A 116 -25.36 7.67 -0.34
N GLN A 117 -24.35 8.50 -0.59
CA GLN A 117 -24.58 9.95 -0.61
C GLN A 117 -23.66 10.66 -1.61
N ARG A 118 -24.21 11.12 -2.71
CA ARG A 118 -23.48 11.90 -3.74
C ARG A 118 -22.80 13.15 -3.19
N GLU A 119 -23.34 13.72 -2.14
CA GLU A 119 -22.82 14.90 -1.46
C GLU A 119 -21.48 14.62 -0.74
N LEU A 120 -21.26 13.38 -0.30
CA LEU A 120 -20.01 12.97 0.32
C LEU A 120 -18.83 12.83 -0.65
N ASN A 121 -19.10 12.55 -1.93
CA ASN A 121 -18.06 12.52 -2.95
C ASN A 121 -17.30 13.85 -3.03
N PHE A 122 -18.02 14.96 -2.94
CA PHE A 122 -17.42 16.28 -3.00
C PHE A 122 -16.54 16.59 -1.76
N LEU A 123 -16.94 16.10 -0.59
CA LEU A 123 -16.20 16.36 0.65
C LEU A 123 -15.02 15.40 0.85
N LEU A 124 -15.15 14.13 0.47
CA LEU A 124 -14.12 13.11 0.68
C LEU A 124 -13.11 13.01 -0.46
N SER A 125 -13.52 13.34 -1.69
CA SER A 125 -12.66 13.26 -2.87
C SER A 125 -11.33 14.01 -2.73
N PRO A 126 -11.28 15.27 -2.26
CA PRO A 126 -10.01 15.98 -2.08
C PRO A 126 -9.08 15.33 -1.07
N PHE A 127 -9.63 14.69 -0.04
CA PHE A 127 -8.83 14.03 0.99
C PHE A 127 -8.28 12.68 0.50
N LEU A 128 -9.14 11.85 -0.09
CA LEU A 128 -8.76 10.52 -0.54
C LEU A 128 -7.84 10.55 -1.76
N SER A 129 -8.05 11.48 -2.69
CA SER A 129 -7.23 11.57 -3.90
C SER A 129 -5.84 12.19 -3.69
N ARG A 130 -5.65 13.01 -2.64
CA ARG A 130 -4.37 13.68 -2.39
C ARG A 130 -3.51 12.98 -1.33
N GLN A 131 -4.09 12.48 -0.26
CA GLN A 131 -3.32 11.95 0.87
C GLN A 131 -3.01 10.45 0.73
N VAL A 132 -3.92 9.66 0.13
CA VAL A 132 -3.69 8.22 -0.01
C VAL A 132 -2.48 7.91 -0.89
N PRO A 133 -2.26 8.50 -2.09
CA PRO A 133 -1.13 8.16 -2.93
C PRO A 133 0.23 8.56 -2.35
N SER A 134 0.30 9.72 -1.68
CA SER A 134 1.58 10.24 -1.20
C SER A 134 2.12 9.50 0.03
N SER A 135 1.26 8.86 0.79
CA SER A 135 1.62 8.10 1.99
C SER A 135 1.75 6.59 1.78
N MET A 136 1.36 6.08 0.61
CA MET A 136 1.46 4.66 0.27
C MET A 136 2.74 4.41 -0.54
N LYS A 137 3.86 4.24 0.13
CA LYS A 137 5.05 3.62 -0.46
C LYS A 137 5.31 2.31 0.28
N VAL A 138 5.43 1.22 -0.47
CA VAL A 138 5.82 -0.08 0.05
C VAL A 138 7.28 -0.30 -0.32
N ASP A 139 8.15 -0.30 0.66
CA ASP A 139 9.55 -0.67 0.46
C ASP A 139 9.62 -2.18 0.20
N ALA A 140 9.74 -2.55 -1.08
CA ALA A 140 9.79 -3.94 -1.51
C ALA A 140 11.08 -4.61 -1.04
N ALA A 141 12.18 -3.86 -1.00
CA ALA A 141 13.45 -4.38 -0.54
C ALA A 141 13.42 -4.67 0.96
N ASP A 142 12.84 -3.77 1.77
CA ASP A 142 12.68 -3.99 3.22
C ASP A 142 11.80 -5.21 3.52
N LEU A 143 10.68 -5.35 2.79
CA LEU A 143 9.81 -6.54 2.92
C LEU A 143 10.54 -7.82 2.57
N LEU A 144 11.32 -7.82 1.49
CA LEU A 144 12.08 -8.99 1.07
C LEU A 144 13.23 -9.29 2.04
N ARG A 145 13.95 -8.26 2.53
CA ARG A 145 14.98 -8.42 3.57
C ARG A 145 14.42 -9.07 4.83
N LYS A 146 13.29 -8.60 5.32
CA LYS A 146 12.61 -9.19 6.49
C LYS A 146 12.16 -10.63 6.26
N ALA A 147 11.68 -10.96 5.06
CA ALA A 147 11.32 -12.32 4.70
C ALA A 147 12.55 -13.25 4.66
N LEU A 148 13.68 -12.76 4.13
CA LEU A 148 14.94 -13.49 4.08
C LEU A 148 15.57 -13.68 5.47
N GLU A 149 15.49 -12.68 6.36
CA GLU A 149 15.92 -12.79 7.76
C GLU A 149 15.16 -13.89 8.51
N GLY A 150 13.87 -14.02 8.30
CA GLY A 150 13.07 -15.12 8.82
C GLY A 150 13.52 -16.49 8.31
N SER A 151 13.99 -16.57 7.06
CA SER A 151 14.52 -17.80 6.45
C SER A 151 15.87 -18.22 7.07
N THR A 152 16.71 -17.28 7.50
CA THR A 152 18.01 -17.54 8.14
C THR A 152 17.85 -18.38 9.40
N THR A 153 16.83 -18.09 10.20
CA THR A 153 16.55 -18.82 11.45
C THR A 153 16.19 -20.30 11.19
N ALA A 154 15.59 -20.59 10.05
CA ALA A 154 15.15 -21.94 9.71
C ALA A 154 16.25 -22.77 9.01
N SER A 155 17.13 -22.13 8.21
CA SER A 155 18.11 -22.81 7.36
C SER A 155 19.54 -22.82 7.92
N GLY A 156 19.86 -21.92 8.88
CA GLY A 156 21.20 -21.72 9.38
C GLY A 156 22.14 -20.93 8.44
N TYR A 157 21.68 -20.58 7.24
CA TYR A 157 22.42 -19.77 6.28
C TYR A 157 21.98 -18.31 6.36
N LYS A 158 22.95 -17.38 6.40
CA LYS A 158 22.64 -15.96 6.31
C LYS A 158 22.43 -15.56 4.87
N VAL A 159 21.18 -15.29 4.51
CA VAL A 159 20.80 -14.78 3.20
C VAL A 159 20.66 -13.27 3.28
N THR A 160 21.36 -12.54 2.41
CA THR A 160 21.36 -11.07 2.39
C THR A 160 20.98 -10.57 1.00
N LEU A 161 20.00 -9.68 0.95
CA LEU A 161 19.66 -8.92 -0.26
C LEU A 161 20.52 -7.66 -0.30
N GLU A 162 21.45 -7.56 -1.24
CA GLU A 162 22.37 -6.43 -1.36
C GLU A 162 21.75 -5.28 -2.16
N LYS A 163 21.09 -5.61 -3.28
CA LYS A 163 20.41 -4.64 -4.15
C LYS A 163 19.08 -5.20 -4.61
N LEU A 164 18.14 -4.33 -4.82
CA LEU A 164 16.86 -4.61 -5.49
C LEU A 164 16.54 -3.45 -6.42
N LYS A 165 16.04 -3.76 -7.61
CA LYS A 165 15.50 -2.76 -8.52
C LYS A 165 14.21 -3.31 -9.12
N VAL A 166 13.14 -2.57 -8.96
CA VAL A 166 11.84 -2.89 -9.57
C VAL A 166 11.86 -2.43 -11.03
N HIS A 167 11.65 -3.36 -11.97
CA HIS A 167 11.58 -3.08 -13.40
C HIS A 167 10.17 -2.84 -13.87
N SER A 168 9.30 -3.79 -13.61
CA SER A 168 7.93 -3.73 -14.06
C SER A 168 6.98 -4.30 -13.02
N MET A 169 5.72 -3.93 -13.14
CA MET A 169 4.65 -4.49 -12.33
C MET A 169 3.41 -4.68 -13.19
N GLN A 170 2.74 -5.79 -12.97
CA GLN A 170 1.48 -6.10 -13.63
C GLN A 170 0.56 -6.86 -12.69
N ILE A 171 -0.72 -6.71 -12.89
CA ILE A 171 -1.73 -7.49 -12.17
C ILE A 171 -2.12 -8.65 -13.06
N VAL A 172 -1.91 -9.88 -12.57
CA VAL A 172 -2.26 -11.10 -13.27
C VAL A 172 -3.26 -11.86 -12.40
N GLY A 173 -4.51 -11.85 -12.83
CA GLY A 173 -5.60 -12.44 -12.05
C GLY A 173 -5.76 -11.78 -10.69
N ASN A 174 -5.48 -12.50 -9.61
CA ASN A 174 -5.61 -12.01 -8.24
C ASN A 174 -4.25 -11.82 -7.54
N THR A 175 -3.22 -11.45 -8.31
CA THR A 175 -1.84 -11.34 -7.84
C THR A 175 -1.17 -10.14 -8.48
N LEU A 176 -0.46 -9.35 -7.69
CA LEU A 176 0.47 -8.34 -8.18
C LEU A 176 1.80 -9.04 -8.48
N VAL A 177 2.20 -9.06 -9.73
CA VAL A 177 3.47 -9.60 -10.22
C VAL A 177 4.44 -8.45 -10.35
N VAL A 178 5.56 -8.55 -9.67
CA VAL A 178 6.63 -7.54 -9.64
C VAL A 178 7.90 -8.18 -10.19
N ASP A 179 8.37 -7.63 -11.27
CA ASP A 179 9.62 -8.04 -11.91
C ASP A 179 10.77 -7.23 -11.33
N VAL A 180 11.74 -7.92 -10.73
CA VAL A 180 12.83 -7.29 -10.00
C VAL A 180 14.18 -7.88 -10.40
N ASP A 181 15.20 -7.01 -10.46
CA ASP A 181 16.59 -7.41 -10.39
C ASP A 181 17.07 -7.34 -8.95
N GLY A 182 17.79 -8.36 -8.52
CA GLY A 182 18.31 -8.38 -7.16
C GLY A 182 19.60 -9.18 -7.04
N ASP A 183 20.52 -8.67 -6.22
CA ASP A 183 21.73 -9.36 -5.83
C ASP A 183 21.51 -10.00 -4.46
N ILE A 184 21.53 -11.33 -4.42
CA ILE A 184 21.39 -12.11 -3.19
C ILE A 184 22.71 -12.80 -2.89
N SER A 185 23.23 -12.64 -1.67
CA SER A 185 24.38 -13.36 -1.18
C SER A 185 24.00 -14.33 -0.07
N VAL A 186 24.62 -15.50 -0.06
CA VAL A 186 24.44 -16.52 0.97
C VAL A 186 25.79 -16.73 1.68
N LYS A 187 25.82 -16.61 2.99
CA LYS A 187 27.02 -16.80 3.83
C LYS A 187 26.74 -17.80 4.94
#